data_c02d5c99998b0ae649801e9b88de954e
#
_entry.id   c02d5c99998b0ae649801e9b88de954e
#
_cell.length_a   1.000
_cell.length_b   1.000
_cell.length_c   1.000
_cell.angle_alpha   90.00
_cell.angle_beta   90.00
_cell.angle_gamma   90.00
#
_symmetry.space_group_name_H-M   'P 1'
#
loop_
_entity.id
_entity.type
_entity.pdbx_description
1 polymer ?
#
loop_
_entity_poly.entity_id
_entity_poly.type
_entity_poly.pdbx_seq_one_letter_code
_entity_poly.pdbx_strand_id
1 'polypeptide(L)'
;MAVVAEEAVAGSGEPKAALQCFSMLKHIAWKDVEVEHVTPLFERQLITGENLMFARILLKKGMIVPEHSHHNEQLTYVVEGALKFWIDGKELVVHAGEVLCIPPHMPHKAEALEDTIDMDIFYPPRQDWLNKTDAYLRNSEPVTSR
;
A
#
# COMPACT_ATOMS: atom_id res chain seq x y z
N MET A 1 -12.42 -33.02 7.67
CA MET A 1 -11.18 -32.99 6.89
C MET A 1 -10.30 -31.89 7.46
N ALA A 2 -9.15 -32.26 8.02
CA ALA A 2 -8.20 -31.27 8.52
C ALA A 2 -7.46 -30.65 7.34
N VAL A 3 -7.64 -29.35 7.13
CA VAL A 3 -6.83 -28.61 6.17
C VAL A 3 -5.50 -28.31 6.86
N VAL A 4 -4.46 -28.97 6.43
CA VAL A 4 -3.10 -28.73 6.95
C VAL A 4 -2.65 -27.39 6.37
N ALA A 5 -2.53 -26.37 7.23
CA ALA A 5 -1.85 -25.14 6.86
C ALA A 5 -0.35 -25.44 6.75
N GLU A 6 0.18 -25.43 5.54
CA GLU A 6 1.61 -25.56 5.31
C GLU A 6 2.27 -24.24 5.71
N GLU A 7 2.98 -24.25 6.83
CA GLU A 7 3.80 -23.11 7.25
C GLU A 7 4.91 -22.89 6.24
N ALA A 8 4.96 -21.68 5.68
CA ALA A 8 6.08 -21.26 4.85
C ALA A 8 7.34 -21.20 5.74
N VAL A 9 8.24 -22.15 5.57
CA VAL A 9 9.54 -22.14 6.24
C VAL A 9 10.32 -20.92 5.76
N ALA A 10 10.62 -20.02 6.69
CA ALA A 10 11.49 -18.88 6.41
C ALA A 10 12.90 -19.37 6.11
N GLY A 11 13.25 -19.41 4.83
CA GLY A 11 14.62 -19.68 4.39
C GLY A 11 15.53 -18.52 4.79
N SER A 12 16.68 -18.84 5.34
CA SER A 12 17.69 -17.89 5.78
C SER A 12 18.27 -17.07 4.63
N GLY A 13 18.21 -15.73 4.73
CA GLY A 13 19.18 -14.82 4.10
C GLY A 13 18.85 -14.18 2.76
N GLU A 14 17.71 -14.48 2.12
CA GLU A 14 17.28 -13.77 0.92
C GLU A 14 16.29 -12.63 1.25
N PRO A 15 16.31 -11.49 0.51
CA PRO A 15 15.32 -10.45 0.72
C PRO A 15 13.93 -11.04 0.44
N LYS A 16 13.07 -11.00 1.44
CA LYS A 16 11.70 -11.51 1.33
C LYS A 16 10.95 -10.68 0.29
N ALA A 17 10.65 -11.26 -0.86
CA ALA A 17 9.78 -10.65 -1.84
C ALA A 17 8.38 -10.42 -1.27
N ALA A 18 7.61 -9.49 -1.88
CA ALA A 18 6.19 -9.38 -1.59
C ALA A 18 5.54 -10.76 -1.64
N LEU A 19 4.77 -11.11 -0.61
CA LEU A 19 4.23 -12.45 -0.50
C LEU A 19 3.12 -12.66 -1.53
N GLN A 20 3.29 -13.66 -2.40
CA GLN A 20 2.35 -14.01 -3.45
C GLN A 20 1.65 -15.32 -3.09
N CYS A 21 0.32 -15.30 -3.10
CA CYS A 21 -0.54 -16.44 -2.76
C CYS A 21 -1.28 -16.96 -3.98
N PHE A 22 -0.55 -17.36 -5.03
CA PHE A 22 -1.16 -17.87 -6.26
C PHE A 22 -1.81 -19.24 -6.02
N SER A 23 -3.15 -19.32 -6.19
CA SER A 23 -3.95 -20.55 -6.16
C SER A 23 -3.70 -21.46 -4.95
N MET A 24 -3.12 -20.94 -3.88
CA MET A 24 -2.80 -21.71 -2.68
C MET A 24 -3.47 -21.08 -1.45
N LEU A 25 -4.00 -21.94 -0.57
CA LEU A 25 -4.44 -21.48 0.73
C LEU A 25 -3.22 -21.07 1.56
N LYS A 26 -3.19 -19.81 2.02
CA LYS A 26 -2.16 -19.30 2.93
C LYS A 26 -2.80 -18.53 4.08
N HIS A 27 -2.21 -18.68 5.24
CA HIS A 27 -2.52 -17.92 6.44
C HIS A 27 -1.28 -17.12 6.82
N ILE A 28 -1.36 -15.80 6.79
CA ILE A 28 -0.21 -14.90 6.85
C ILE A 28 -0.41 -13.88 7.95
N ALA A 29 0.60 -13.67 8.77
CA ALA A 29 0.64 -12.56 9.71
C ALA A 29 1.46 -11.42 9.12
N TRP A 30 1.03 -10.18 9.31
CA TRP A 30 1.77 -9.01 8.83
C TRP A 30 3.21 -8.94 9.34
N LYS A 31 3.48 -9.42 10.56
CA LYS A 31 4.83 -9.46 11.13
C LYS A 31 5.82 -10.32 10.31
N ASP A 32 5.31 -11.24 9.50
CA ASP A 32 6.12 -12.13 8.66
C ASP A 32 6.26 -11.63 7.23
N VAL A 33 5.64 -10.51 6.90
CA VAL A 33 5.72 -9.87 5.59
C VAL A 33 6.82 -8.80 5.61
N GLU A 34 7.68 -8.81 4.59
CA GLU A 34 8.74 -7.82 4.44
C GLU A 34 8.19 -6.38 4.51
N VAL A 35 8.85 -5.56 5.33
CA VAL A 35 8.60 -4.12 5.34
C VAL A 35 9.55 -3.47 4.34
N GLU A 36 8.99 -2.86 3.31
CA GLU A 36 9.75 -2.10 2.34
C GLU A 36 9.79 -0.63 2.75
N HIS A 37 10.99 -0.11 2.98
CA HIS A 37 11.24 1.29 3.27
C HIS A 37 11.40 2.04 1.95
N VAL A 38 10.32 2.60 1.42
CA VAL A 38 10.31 3.26 0.10
C VAL A 38 10.94 4.64 0.18
N THR A 39 10.57 5.41 1.20
CA THR A 39 11.17 6.69 1.57
C THR A 39 11.27 6.78 3.09
N PRO A 40 11.96 7.77 3.67
CA PRO A 40 12.00 7.94 5.12
C PRO A 40 10.62 8.14 5.77
N LEU A 41 9.61 8.54 5.00
CA LEU A 41 8.25 8.81 5.47
C LEU A 41 7.21 7.78 4.98
N PHE A 42 7.64 6.79 4.20
CA PHE A 42 6.71 5.83 3.57
C PHE A 42 7.26 4.40 3.65
N GLU A 43 6.54 3.55 4.35
CA GLU A 43 6.81 2.11 4.42
C GLU A 43 5.58 1.34 3.92
N ARG A 44 5.80 0.18 3.33
CA ARG A 44 4.71 -0.69 2.90
C ARG A 44 5.04 -2.16 3.05
N GLN A 45 3.99 -2.94 3.22
CA GLN A 45 3.98 -4.40 3.21
C GLN A 45 2.93 -4.85 2.20
N LEU A 46 3.28 -5.80 1.34
CA LEU A 46 2.42 -6.24 0.24
C LEU A 46 2.11 -7.72 0.36
N ILE A 47 0.82 -8.07 0.25
CA ILE A 47 0.34 -9.44 0.10
C ILE A 47 -0.48 -9.48 -1.19
N THR A 48 -0.15 -10.41 -2.08
CA THR A 48 -0.88 -10.58 -3.33
C THR A 48 -1.53 -11.96 -3.38
N GLY A 49 -2.81 -11.99 -3.73
CA GLY A 49 -3.47 -13.18 -4.25
C GLY A 49 -3.27 -13.28 -5.76
N GLU A 50 -4.07 -14.08 -6.42
CA GLU A 50 -4.05 -14.21 -7.88
C GLU A 50 -4.49 -12.91 -8.56
N ASN A 51 -5.58 -12.29 -8.06
CA ASN A 51 -6.22 -11.14 -8.69
C ASN A 51 -6.18 -9.86 -7.85
N LEU A 52 -5.82 -9.95 -6.60
CA LEU A 52 -5.85 -8.84 -5.64
C LEU A 52 -4.50 -8.60 -5.02
N MET A 53 -4.23 -7.33 -4.75
CA MET A 53 -3.14 -6.92 -3.86
C MET A 53 -3.72 -6.28 -2.62
N PHE A 54 -3.21 -6.67 -1.46
CA PHE A 54 -3.52 -6.05 -0.19
C PHE A 54 -2.24 -5.40 0.35
N ALA A 55 -2.25 -4.08 0.49
CA ALA A 55 -1.10 -3.31 0.92
C ALA A 55 -1.37 -2.67 2.28
N ARG A 56 -0.46 -2.88 3.21
CA ARG A 56 -0.44 -2.16 4.49
C ARG A 56 0.63 -1.09 4.40
N ILE A 57 0.22 0.17 4.56
CA ILE A 57 1.06 1.33 4.31
C ILE A 57 1.15 2.18 5.57
N LEU A 58 2.37 2.52 5.94
CA LEU A 58 2.64 3.46 7.02
C LEU A 58 3.19 4.74 6.41
N LEU A 59 2.46 5.85 6.63
CA LEU A 59 2.87 7.18 6.19
C LEU A 59 3.10 8.04 7.42
N LYS A 60 4.28 8.64 7.52
CA LYS A 60 4.52 9.63 8.55
C LYS A 60 3.89 10.97 8.16
N LYS A 61 3.49 11.74 9.17
CA LYS A 61 2.96 13.09 8.98
C LYS A 61 3.83 13.89 8.02
N GLY A 62 3.19 14.52 7.03
CA GLY A 62 3.85 15.32 6.01
C GLY A 62 4.29 14.53 4.77
N MET A 63 4.13 13.21 4.75
CA MET A 63 4.36 12.44 3.52
C MET A 63 3.40 12.87 2.44
N ILE A 64 3.96 13.21 1.28
CA ILE A 64 3.17 13.50 0.08
C ILE A 64 3.37 12.38 -0.92
N VAL A 65 2.28 11.76 -1.32
CA VAL A 65 2.22 10.87 -2.47
C VAL A 65 1.90 11.75 -3.68
N PRO A 66 2.85 11.95 -4.61
CA PRO A 66 2.63 12.83 -5.76
C PRO A 66 1.45 12.40 -6.61
N GLU A 67 0.89 13.34 -7.37
CA GLU A 67 -0.19 13.02 -8.29
C GLU A 67 0.24 11.94 -9.27
N HIS A 68 -0.58 10.92 -9.38
CA HIS A 68 -0.36 9.77 -10.26
C HIS A 68 -1.70 9.13 -10.61
N SER A 69 -1.68 8.29 -11.61
CA SER A 69 -2.82 7.46 -11.98
C SER A 69 -2.32 6.06 -12.35
N HIS A 70 -3.20 5.10 -12.28
CA HIS A 70 -2.92 3.71 -12.65
C HIS A 70 -4.20 3.01 -13.11
N HIS A 71 -4.03 1.93 -13.89
CA HIS A 71 -5.17 1.17 -14.40
C HIS A 71 -5.88 0.34 -13.34
N ASN A 72 -5.29 0.22 -12.16
CA ASN A 72 -5.84 -0.56 -11.06
C ASN A 72 -7.00 0.19 -10.40
N GLU A 73 -8.08 -0.53 -10.08
CA GLU A 73 -9.07 -0.06 -9.12
C GLU A 73 -8.45 -0.08 -7.72
N GLN A 74 -8.78 0.90 -6.90
CA GLN A 74 -8.22 1.03 -5.55
C GLN A 74 -9.30 1.32 -4.53
N LEU A 75 -9.27 0.58 -3.42
CA LEU A 75 -9.97 0.94 -2.19
C LEU A 75 -8.93 1.30 -1.14
N THR A 76 -9.11 2.46 -0.52
CA THR A 76 -8.24 2.97 0.54
C THR A 76 -9.02 3.01 1.85
N TYR A 77 -8.56 2.28 2.85
CA TYR A 77 -9.13 2.27 4.19
C TYR A 77 -8.12 2.82 5.19
N VAL A 78 -8.44 3.93 5.83
CA VAL A 78 -7.59 4.51 6.88
C VAL A 78 -7.91 3.84 8.22
N VAL A 79 -6.93 3.17 8.80
CA VAL A 79 -7.05 2.49 10.09
C VAL A 79 -6.78 3.47 11.22
N GLU A 80 -5.73 4.26 11.10
CA GLU A 80 -5.32 5.31 12.04
C GLU A 80 -4.83 6.53 11.27
N GLY A 81 -5.04 7.72 11.82
CA GLY A 81 -4.58 8.96 11.23
C GLY A 81 -5.59 9.59 10.27
N ALA A 82 -5.08 10.33 9.29
CA ALA A 82 -5.89 11.01 8.29
C ALA A 82 -5.08 11.29 7.02
N LEU A 83 -5.68 11.04 5.87
CA LEU A 83 -5.13 11.33 4.55
C LEU A 83 -5.98 12.39 3.85
N LYS A 84 -5.32 13.44 3.38
CA LYS A 84 -5.94 14.42 2.50
C LYS A 84 -5.68 14.04 1.05
N PHE A 85 -6.73 13.98 0.26
CA PHE A 85 -6.66 13.67 -1.15
C PHE A 85 -7.04 14.89 -2.00
N TRP A 86 -6.32 15.06 -3.10
CA TRP A 86 -6.72 15.89 -4.24
C TRP A 86 -7.08 14.95 -5.37
N ILE A 87 -8.36 14.86 -5.67
CA ILE A 87 -8.91 13.89 -6.61
C ILE A 87 -10.20 14.45 -7.24
N ASP A 88 -10.34 14.25 -8.55
CA ASP A 88 -11.53 14.68 -9.33
C ASP A 88 -11.88 16.15 -9.09
N GLY A 89 -10.87 17.04 -9.06
CA GLY A 89 -11.05 18.47 -8.82
C GLY A 89 -11.50 18.83 -7.40
N LYS A 90 -11.44 17.89 -6.47
CA LYS A 90 -11.90 18.08 -5.08
C LYS A 90 -10.74 17.86 -4.12
N GLU A 91 -10.87 18.48 -2.95
CA GLU A 91 -10.08 18.14 -1.78
C GLU A 91 -11.00 17.41 -0.79
N LEU A 92 -10.55 16.27 -0.29
CA LEU A 92 -11.28 15.52 0.71
C LEU A 92 -10.32 14.88 1.71
N VAL A 93 -10.75 14.74 2.95
CA VAL A 93 -9.98 14.08 4.00
C VAL A 93 -10.64 12.76 4.34
N VAL A 94 -9.85 11.69 4.28
CA VAL A 94 -10.27 10.35 4.71
C VAL A 94 -9.75 10.15 6.12
N HIS A 95 -10.66 10.06 7.08
CA HIS A 95 -10.36 9.84 8.48
C HIS A 95 -10.33 8.36 8.83
N ALA A 96 -9.79 8.05 10.00
CA ALA A 96 -9.80 6.67 10.53
C ALA A 96 -11.22 6.08 10.50
N GLY A 97 -11.34 4.86 9.98
CA GLY A 97 -12.62 4.17 9.83
C GLY A 97 -13.37 4.47 8.53
N GLU A 98 -12.80 5.30 7.65
CA GLU A 98 -13.42 5.68 6.39
C GLU A 98 -12.72 5.03 5.20
N VAL A 99 -13.47 4.86 4.11
CA VAL A 99 -12.99 4.26 2.87
C VAL A 99 -13.16 5.23 1.71
N LEU A 100 -12.12 5.34 0.88
CA LEU A 100 -12.17 6.05 -0.40
C LEU A 100 -12.10 5.02 -1.53
N CYS A 101 -13.08 5.05 -2.43
CA CYS A 101 -13.08 4.22 -3.64
C CYS A 101 -12.51 5.04 -4.80
N ILE A 102 -11.41 4.59 -5.39
CA ILE A 102 -10.74 5.28 -6.50
C ILE A 102 -10.90 4.44 -7.77
N PRO A 103 -11.64 4.93 -8.78
CA PRO A 103 -11.77 4.26 -10.06
C PRO A 103 -10.43 4.13 -10.80
N PRO A 104 -10.31 3.16 -11.73
CA PRO A 104 -9.14 3.07 -12.60
C PRO A 104 -8.86 4.39 -13.34
N HIS A 105 -7.59 4.71 -13.51
CA HIS A 105 -7.10 5.86 -14.27
C HIS A 105 -7.41 7.25 -13.70
N MET A 106 -8.08 7.35 -12.56
CA MET A 106 -8.37 8.64 -11.93
C MET A 106 -7.13 9.20 -11.26
N PRO A 107 -6.62 10.38 -11.70
CA PRO A 107 -5.47 11.00 -11.06
C PRO A 107 -5.77 11.38 -9.60
N HIS A 108 -4.81 11.12 -8.73
CA HIS A 108 -4.94 11.45 -7.31
C HIS A 108 -3.59 11.74 -6.68
N LYS A 109 -3.62 12.64 -5.70
CA LYS A 109 -2.50 13.03 -4.85
C LYS A 109 -2.96 12.89 -3.40
N ALA A 110 -2.05 12.52 -2.51
CA ALA A 110 -2.37 12.38 -1.09
C ALA A 110 -1.31 13.01 -0.19
N GLU A 111 -1.73 13.47 0.97
CA GLU A 111 -0.85 13.95 2.04
C GLU A 111 -1.28 13.34 3.37
N ALA A 112 -0.32 12.81 4.11
CA ALA A 112 -0.57 12.36 5.47
C ALA A 112 -0.62 13.56 6.42
N LEU A 113 -1.80 13.85 6.97
CA LEU A 113 -2.00 14.94 7.92
C LEU A 113 -1.50 14.58 9.32
N GLU A 114 -1.39 13.31 9.59
CA GLU A 114 -0.89 12.69 10.82
C GLU A 114 -0.11 11.43 10.43
N ASP A 115 0.57 10.81 11.39
CA ASP A 115 1.08 9.46 11.19
C ASP A 115 -0.11 8.54 10.92
N THR A 116 -0.09 7.87 9.78
CA THR A 116 -1.25 7.17 9.23
C THR A 116 -0.92 5.72 8.93
N ILE A 117 -1.84 4.84 9.29
CA ILE A 117 -1.88 3.45 8.82
C ILE A 117 -3.02 3.35 7.81
N ASP A 118 -2.66 3.03 6.59
CA ASP A 118 -3.54 2.92 5.45
C ASP A 118 -3.51 1.48 4.91
N MET A 119 -4.69 0.94 4.61
CA MET A 119 -4.84 -0.37 3.98
C MET A 119 -5.43 -0.18 2.60
N ASP A 120 -4.65 -0.48 1.56
CA ASP A 120 -5.08 -0.38 0.18
C ASP A 120 -5.37 -1.76 -0.41
N ILE A 121 -6.46 -1.87 -1.15
CA ILE A 121 -6.78 -3.04 -1.97
C ILE A 121 -6.74 -2.61 -3.43
N PHE A 122 -5.97 -3.34 -4.25
CA PHE A 122 -5.85 -3.09 -5.69
C PHE A 122 -6.32 -4.30 -6.50
N TYR A 123 -7.01 -4.02 -7.59
CA TYR A 123 -7.33 -4.99 -8.64
C TYR A 123 -7.01 -4.39 -10.02
N PRO A 124 -6.19 -5.06 -10.85
CA PRO A 124 -5.28 -6.16 -10.50
C PRO A 124 -4.12 -5.68 -9.60
N PRO A 125 -3.21 -6.57 -9.16
CA PRO A 125 -2.05 -6.17 -8.38
C PRO A 125 -1.20 -5.11 -9.06
N ARG A 126 -0.66 -4.19 -8.27
CA ARG A 126 0.23 -3.11 -8.73
C ARG A 126 1.60 -3.70 -9.14
N GLN A 127 1.81 -3.95 -10.44
CA GLN A 127 3.06 -4.49 -10.95
C GLN A 127 4.24 -3.53 -10.75
N ASP A 128 4.01 -2.23 -10.84
CA ASP A 128 5.02 -1.21 -10.58
C ASP A 128 5.53 -1.27 -9.13
N TRP A 129 4.67 -1.60 -8.18
CA TRP A 129 5.04 -1.79 -6.79
C TRP A 129 5.80 -3.11 -6.57
N LEU A 130 5.37 -4.19 -7.21
CA LEU A 130 6.04 -5.49 -7.15
C LEU A 130 7.42 -5.45 -7.81
N ASN A 131 7.55 -4.75 -8.94
CA ASN A 131 8.78 -4.62 -9.70
C ASN A 131 9.68 -3.47 -9.20
N LYS A 132 9.21 -2.68 -8.23
CA LYS A 132 9.92 -1.51 -7.70
C LYS A 132 10.26 -0.49 -8.79
N THR A 133 9.33 -0.28 -9.73
CA THR A 133 9.43 0.68 -10.84
C THR A 133 8.57 1.93 -10.62
N ASP A 134 8.05 2.13 -9.43
CA ASP A 134 7.23 3.25 -9.00
C ASP A 134 8.07 4.50 -8.68
N ALA A 135 8.74 5.04 -9.68
CA ALA A 135 9.67 6.16 -9.54
C ALA A 135 9.01 7.43 -8.95
N TYR A 136 7.73 7.67 -9.26
CA TYR A 136 6.99 8.82 -8.74
C TYR A 136 6.96 8.86 -7.20
N LEU A 137 6.91 7.68 -6.56
CA LEU A 137 6.86 7.55 -5.12
C LEU A 137 8.28 7.53 -4.51
N ARG A 138 9.18 6.76 -5.12
CA ARG A 138 10.56 6.58 -4.64
C ARG A 138 11.38 7.87 -4.69
N ASN A 139 11.10 8.73 -5.66
CA ASN A 139 11.79 10.01 -5.87
C ASN A 139 11.04 11.18 -5.24
N SER A 140 9.98 10.91 -4.45
CA SER A 140 9.25 11.97 -3.76
C SER A 140 10.15 12.60 -2.69
N GLU A 141 10.29 13.92 -2.74
CA GLU A 141 11.02 14.66 -1.73
C GLU A 141 10.16 14.81 -0.46
N PRO A 142 10.73 14.64 0.74
CA PRO A 142 10.01 14.99 1.95
C PRO A 142 9.72 16.49 1.94
N VAL A 143 8.51 16.89 2.35
CA VAL A 143 8.19 18.29 2.51
C VAL A 143 9.11 18.86 3.59
N THR A 144 10.08 19.67 3.16
CA THR A 144 10.81 20.49 4.10
C THR A 144 9.86 21.57 4.61
N SER A 145 9.49 21.49 5.87
CA SER A 145 8.74 22.55 6.54
C SER A 145 9.55 23.84 6.45
N ARG A 146 9.03 24.81 5.72
CA ARG A 146 9.51 26.18 5.79
C ARG A 146 8.88 26.89 6.98
#